data_ce57fcd76671716576b2b8cb9e7d8d8a
#
_entry.id   ce57fcd76671716576b2b8cb9e7d8d8a
#
_cell.length_a   1.000
_cell.length_b   1.000
_cell.length_c   1.000
_cell.angle_alpha   90.00
_cell.angle_beta   90.00
_cell.angle_gamma   90.00
#
_symmetry.space_group_name_H-M   'P 1'
#
loop_
_entity.id
_entity.type
_entity.pdbx_description
1 polymer ?
#
loop_
_entity_poly.entity_id
_entity_poly.type
_entity_poly.pdbx_seq_one_letter_code
_entity_poly.pdbx_strand_id
1 'polypeptide(L)'
;KLESLIRFHVQMMLDRFNDYTVMINEWSHLSDPYLTNFITQRRHYVQKMELIIQQGVDKKELKPVLPYVTMLTILSSVRGLEFWHRSAKKIDPQTIEDNMVSLLINGLKN
;
A
#
# COMPACT_ATOMS: atom_id res chain seq x y z
N LYS A 1 -4.72 5.30 -12.15
CA LYS A 1 -3.42 4.68 -11.80
C LYS A 1 -3.28 4.45 -10.30
N LEU A 2 -3.56 5.47 -9.49
CA LEU A 2 -3.42 5.33 -8.05
C LEU A 2 -4.41 4.31 -7.48
N GLU A 3 -5.66 4.35 -7.94
CA GLU A 3 -6.67 3.39 -7.49
C GLU A 3 -6.24 1.97 -7.79
N SER A 4 -5.75 1.71 -9.00
CA SER A 4 -5.29 0.38 -9.40
C SER A 4 -4.13 -0.10 -8.54
N LEU A 5 -3.22 0.81 -8.19
CA LEU A 5 -2.08 0.50 -7.35
C LEU A 5 -2.51 0.16 -5.93
N ILE A 6 -3.44 0.91 -5.37
CA ILE A 6 -4.00 0.64 -4.05
C ILE A 6 -4.72 -0.71 -4.04
N ARG A 7 -5.54 -0.99 -5.06
CA ARG A 7 -6.25 -2.27 -5.17
C ARG A 7 -5.28 -3.43 -5.22
N PHE A 8 -4.20 -3.29 -5.99
CA PHE A 8 -3.18 -4.34 -6.08
C PHE A 8 -2.59 -4.64 -4.70
N HIS A 9 -2.26 -3.61 -3.93
CA HIS A 9 -1.73 -3.78 -2.59
C HIS A 9 -2.71 -4.45 -1.64
N VAL A 10 -3.96 -4.01 -1.67
CA VAL A 10 -5.00 -4.59 -0.82
C VAL A 10 -5.19 -6.07 -1.16
N GLN A 11 -5.27 -6.38 -2.45
CA GLN A 11 -5.43 -7.77 -2.90
C GLN A 11 -4.25 -8.64 -2.46
N MET A 12 -3.03 -8.12 -2.62
CA MET A 12 -1.83 -8.85 -2.20
C MET A 12 -1.84 -9.13 -0.70
N MET A 13 -2.25 -8.14 0.11
CA MET A 13 -2.32 -8.30 1.55
C MET A 13 -3.42 -9.27 1.98
N LEU A 14 -4.54 -9.32 1.25
CA LEU A 14 -5.63 -10.23 1.54
C LEU A 14 -5.32 -11.67 1.11
N ASP A 15 -4.74 -11.83 -0.08
CA ASP A 15 -4.54 -13.14 -0.68
C ASP A 15 -3.23 -13.80 -0.26
N ARG A 16 -2.20 -13.00 -0.01
CA ARG A 16 -0.84 -13.48 0.28
C ARG A 16 -0.32 -12.91 1.58
N PHE A 17 -1.17 -12.92 2.59
CA PHE A 17 -0.86 -12.31 3.89
C PHE A 17 0.43 -12.84 4.50
N ASN A 18 0.60 -14.18 4.51
CA ASN A 18 1.78 -14.78 5.13
C ASN A 18 3.06 -14.35 4.44
N ASP A 19 3.08 -14.36 3.11
CA ASP A 19 4.25 -13.96 2.34
C ASP A 19 4.59 -12.50 2.58
N TYR A 20 3.57 -11.64 2.56
CA TYR A 20 3.74 -10.21 2.76
C TYR A 20 4.24 -9.89 4.18
N THR A 21 3.67 -10.55 5.18
CA THR A 21 4.04 -10.35 6.58
C THR A 21 5.48 -10.80 6.83
N VAL A 22 5.87 -11.95 6.29
CA VAL A 22 7.26 -12.42 6.40
C VAL A 22 8.22 -11.43 5.76
N MET A 23 7.89 -10.95 4.57
CA MET A 23 8.73 -9.99 3.86
C MET A 23 8.90 -8.69 4.65
N ILE A 24 7.84 -8.17 5.25
CA ILE A 24 7.88 -6.92 6.00
C ILE A 24 8.62 -7.09 7.34
N ASN A 25 8.39 -8.18 8.05
CA ASN A 25 8.90 -8.37 9.39
C ASN A 25 10.29 -9.00 9.43
N GLU A 26 10.66 -9.75 8.39
CA GLU A 26 11.90 -10.52 8.37
C GLU A 26 12.98 -9.96 7.43
N TRP A 27 12.69 -8.86 6.73
CA TRP A 27 13.65 -8.31 5.76
C TRP A 27 14.99 -7.98 6.40
N SER A 28 15.00 -7.56 7.67
CA SER A 28 16.23 -7.21 8.39
C SER A 28 17.13 -8.42 8.67
N HIS A 29 16.60 -9.62 8.54
CA HIS A 29 17.34 -10.86 8.74
C HIS A 29 17.93 -11.44 7.45
N LEU A 30 17.64 -10.80 6.30
CA LEU A 30 18.19 -11.21 5.02
C LEU A 30 19.68 -10.86 4.94
N SER A 31 20.45 -11.72 4.28
CA SER A 31 21.85 -11.44 3.98
C SER A 31 21.99 -11.00 2.52
N ASP A 32 23.13 -10.34 2.19
CA ASP A 32 23.44 -10.00 0.82
C ASP A 32 23.65 -11.27 -0.02
N PRO A 33 23.29 -11.24 -1.32
CA PRO A 33 22.75 -10.09 -2.06
C PRO A 33 21.25 -9.86 -1.88
N TYR A 34 20.54 -10.72 -1.16
CA TYR A 34 19.08 -10.68 -1.04
C TYR A 34 18.61 -9.41 -0.33
N LEU A 35 19.32 -9.01 0.71
CA LEU A 35 18.98 -7.80 1.47
C LEU A 35 19.09 -6.56 0.59
N THR A 36 20.19 -6.42 -0.14
CA THR A 36 20.40 -5.28 -1.04
C THR A 36 19.32 -5.23 -2.12
N ASN A 37 18.98 -6.38 -2.72
CA ASN A 37 17.93 -6.44 -3.72
C ASN A 37 16.57 -6.04 -3.16
N PHE A 38 16.24 -6.51 -1.97
CA PHE A 38 14.97 -6.19 -1.32
C PHE A 38 14.87 -4.68 -1.08
N ILE A 39 15.90 -4.07 -0.50
CA ILE A 39 15.93 -2.64 -0.19
C ILE A 39 15.80 -1.82 -1.48
N THR A 40 16.52 -2.20 -2.52
CA THR A 40 16.49 -1.50 -3.81
C THR A 40 15.12 -1.56 -4.44
N GLN A 41 14.49 -2.74 -4.49
CA GLN A 41 13.16 -2.90 -5.06
C GLN A 41 12.10 -2.12 -4.27
N ARG A 42 12.20 -2.14 -2.95
CA ARG A 42 11.30 -1.37 -2.09
C ARG A 42 11.43 0.11 -2.36
N ARG A 43 12.65 0.61 -2.49
CA ARG A 43 12.90 2.02 -2.78
C ARG A 43 12.31 2.43 -4.13
N HIS A 44 12.52 1.62 -5.17
CA HIS A 44 11.94 1.89 -6.49
C HIS A 44 10.41 1.93 -6.43
N TYR A 45 9.82 1.01 -5.69
CA TYR A 45 8.38 0.94 -5.54
C TYR A 45 7.82 2.20 -4.87
N VAL A 46 8.43 2.61 -3.77
CA VAL A 46 8.05 3.81 -3.02
C VAL A 46 8.17 5.04 -3.90
N GLN A 47 9.28 5.17 -4.65
CA GLN A 47 9.50 6.29 -5.55
C GLN A 47 8.45 6.34 -6.66
N LYS A 48 8.08 5.19 -7.20
CA LYS A 48 7.05 5.11 -8.24
C LYS A 48 5.69 5.56 -7.69
N MET A 49 5.35 5.15 -6.50
CA MET A 49 4.10 5.57 -5.87
C MET A 49 4.06 7.08 -5.62
N GLU A 50 5.16 7.64 -5.10
CA GLU A 50 5.25 9.08 -4.89
C GLU A 50 5.08 9.84 -6.21
N LEU A 51 5.71 9.36 -7.28
CA LEU A 51 5.60 9.98 -8.59
C LEU A 51 4.17 9.96 -9.12
N ILE A 52 3.47 8.85 -8.96
CA ILE A 52 2.07 8.74 -9.37
C ILE A 52 1.21 9.75 -8.61
N ILE A 53 1.44 9.88 -7.31
CA ILE A 53 0.70 10.86 -6.48
C ILE A 53 1.02 12.27 -6.92
N GLN A 54 2.30 12.58 -7.14
CA GLN A 54 2.71 13.90 -7.59
C GLN A 54 2.07 14.28 -8.93
N GLN A 55 2.02 13.33 -9.87
CA GLN A 55 1.35 13.55 -11.16
C GLN A 55 -0.14 13.83 -10.98
N GLY A 56 -0.80 13.15 -10.05
CA GLY A 56 -2.21 13.40 -9.75
C GLY A 56 -2.43 14.79 -9.15
N VAL A 57 -1.54 15.22 -8.28
CA VAL A 57 -1.58 16.58 -7.70
C VAL A 57 -1.36 17.63 -8.78
N ASP A 58 -0.35 17.44 -9.64
CA ASP A 58 -0.02 18.37 -10.71
C ASP A 58 -1.15 18.52 -11.72
N LYS A 59 -1.86 17.44 -12.00
CA LYS A 59 -3.01 17.44 -12.91
C LYS A 59 -4.31 17.87 -12.24
N LYS A 60 -4.26 18.20 -10.96
CA LYS A 60 -5.41 18.60 -10.14
C LYS A 60 -6.48 17.50 -10.02
N GLU A 61 -6.12 16.26 -10.26
CA GLU A 61 -6.99 15.12 -10.03
C GLU A 61 -7.04 14.75 -8.54
N LEU A 62 -5.99 15.08 -7.80
CA LEU A 62 -5.89 14.89 -6.36
C LEU A 62 -5.78 16.23 -5.65
N LYS A 63 -6.17 16.25 -4.38
CA LYS A 63 -5.98 17.41 -3.52
C LYS A 63 -4.50 17.76 -3.42
N PRO A 64 -4.15 19.02 -3.06
CA PRO A 64 -2.75 19.41 -2.89
C PRO A 64 -2.16 18.78 -1.63
N VAL A 65 -1.84 17.52 -1.70
CA VAL A 65 -1.27 16.73 -0.60
C VAL A 65 0.24 16.56 -0.81
N LEU A 66 0.95 16.24 0.27
CA LEU A 66 2.37 15.89 0.20
C LEU A 66 2.48 14.43 -0.26
N PRO A 67 3.13 14.16 -1.41
CA PRO A 67 3.20 12.78 -1.93
C PRO A 67 3.80 11.78 -0.95
N TYR A 68 4.84 12.15 -0.24
CA TYR A 68 5.48 11.25 0.72
C TYR A 68 4.53 10.87 1.86
N VAL A 69 3.87 11.86 2.46
CA VAL A 69 2.92 11.62 3.56
C VAL A 69 1.73 10.80 3.07
N THR A 70 1.25 11.09 1.86
CA THR A 70 0.15 10.35 1.24
C THR A 70 0.54 8.89 1.04
N MET A 71 1.74 8.65 0.53
CA MET A 71 2.27 7.30 0.34
C MET A 71 2.35 6.54 1.66
N LEU A 72 2.87 7.17 2.72
CA LEU A 72 2.92 6.57 4.05
C LEU A 72 1.53 6.22 4.57
N THR A 73 0.57 7.10 4.36
CA THR A 73 -0.81 6.90 4.80
C THR A 73 -1.44 5.70 4.09
N ILE A 74 -1.26 5.63 2.77
CA ILE A 74 -1.79 4.52 1.98
C ILE A 74 -1.18 3.19 2.44
N LEU A 75 0.14 3.12 2.53
CA LEU A 75 0.82 1.88 2.91
C LEU A 75 0.46 1.45 4.34
N SER A 76 0.34 2.40 5.26
CA SER A 76 -0.05 2.10 6.64
C SER A 76 -1.49 1.57 6.72
N SER A 77 -2.39 2.14 5.91
CA SER A 77 -3.78 1.69 5.86
C SER A 77 -3.87 0.26 5.34
N VAL A 78 -3.17 -0.04 4.26
CA VAL A 78 -3.15 -1.40 3.68
C VAL A 78 -2.52 -2.38 4.67
N ARG A 79 -1.45 -1.99 5.34
CA ARG A 79 -0.78 -2.81 6.33
C ARG A 79 -1.69 -3.11 7.53
N GLY A 80 -2.63 -2.22 7.82
CA GLY A 80 -3.62 -2.41 8.87
C GLY A 80 -4.52 -3.63 8.68
N LEU A 81 -4.55 -4.21 7.48
CA LEU A 81 -5.27 -5.46 7.23
C LEU A 81 -4.76 -6.62 8.09
N GLU A 82 -3.58 -6.50 8.65
CA GLU A 82 -3.07 -7.45 9.62
C GLU A 82 -4.03 -7.62 10.79
N PHE A 83 -4.65 -6.53 11.24
CA PHE A 83 -5.63 -6.58 12.32
C PHE A 83 -6.86 -7.38 11.92
N TRP A 84 -7.33 -7.23 10.68
CA TRP A 84 -8.47 -8.00 10.20
C TRP A 84 -8.16 -9.49 10.18
N HIS A 85 -6.97 -9.88 9.72
CA HIS A 85 -6.58 -11.30 9.69
C HIS A 85 -6.56 -11.92 11.08
N ARG A 86 -6.27 -11.13 12.11
CA ARG A 86 -6.19 -11.60 13.49
C ARG A 86 -7.49 -11.42 14.26
N SER A 87 -8.49 -10.77 13.67
CA SER A 87 -9.74 -10.52 14.35
C SER A 87 -10.74 -11.65 14.12
N ALA A 88 -11.76 -11.71 14.99
CA ALA A 88 -12.83 -12.67 14.84
C ALA A 88 -13.89 -12.23 13.82
N LYS A 89 -13.80 -11.01 13.31
CA LYS A 89 -14.76 -10.49 12.34
C LYS A 89 -14.57 -11.13 10.99
N LYS A 90 -15.67 -11.62 10.42
CA LYS A 90 -15.67 -12.32 9.12
C LYS A 90 -16.28 -11.41 8.06
N ILE A 91 -15.50 -10.43 7.62
CA ILE A 91 -15.91 -9.54 6.54
C ILE A 91 -15.35 -10.09 5.24
N ASP A 92 -16.17 -10.09 4.18
CA ASP A 92 -15.76 -10.55 2.87
C ASP A 92 -14.55 -9.75 2.35
N PRO A 93 -13.51 -10.41 1.80
CA PRO A 93 -12.33 -9.72 1.28
C PRO A 93 -12.65 -8.65 0.23
N GLN A 94 -13.59 -8.91 -0.67
CA GLN A 94 -13.98 -7.93 -1.68
C GLN A 94 -14.60 -6.68 -1.05
N THR A 95 -15.40 -6.87 -0.02
CA THR A 95 -16.03 -5.77 0.72
C THR A 95 -14.95 -4.91 1.40
N ILE A 96 -13.94 -5.52 2.00
CA ILE A 96 -12.83 -4.81 2.62
C ILE A 96 -12.08 -4.00 1.56
N GLU A 97 -11.74 -4.63 0.43
CA GLU A 97 -11.02 -3.94 -0.65
C GLU A 97 -11.79 -2.72 -1.14
N ASP A 98 -13.07 -2.89 -1.45
CA ASP A 98 -13.90 -1.81 -1.99
C ASP A 98 -14.02 -0.65 -1.00
N ASN A 99 -14.22 -0.95 0.28
CA ASN A 99 -14.31 0.09 1.30
C ASN A 99 -12.99 0.83 1.51
N MET A 100 -11.87 0.12 1.57
CA MET A 100 -10.56 0.76 1.75
C MET A 100 -10.22 1.64 0.55
N VAL A 101 -10.41 1.14 -0.66
CA VAL A 101 -10.13 1.91 -1.87
C VAL A 101 -11.01 3.15 -1.92
N SER A 102 -12.30 3.01 -1.61
CA SER A 102 -13.23 4.12 -1.60
C SER A 102 -12.81 5.20 -0.59
N LEU A 103 -12.46 4.80 0.63
CA LEU A 103 -12.03 5.75 1.66
C LEU A 103 -10.76 6.50 1.25
N LEU A 104 -9.77 5.77 0.74
CA LEU A 104 -8.49 6.37 0.37
C LEU A 104 -8.65 7.29 -0.85
N ILE A 105 -9.33 6.82 -1.89
CA ILE A 105 -9.49 7.60 -3.12
C ILE A 105 -10.38 8.81 -2.89
N ASN A 106 -11.51 8.66 -2.20
CA ASN A 106 -12.41 9.79 -1.95
C ASN A 106 -11.79 10.82 -1.00
N GLY A 107 -10.90 10.39 -0.11
CA GLY A 107 -10.13 11.31 0.72
C GLY A 107 -9.09 12.10 -0.06
N LEU A 108 -8.65 11.62 -1.22
CA LEU A 108 -7.61 12.23 -2.04
C LEU A 108 -8.16 13.00 -3.24
N LYS A 109 -9.33 12.63 -3.73
CA LYS A 109 -9.95 13.26 -4.89
C LYS A 109 -10.17 14.76 -4.67
N ASN A 110 -9.81 15.50 -5.68
CA ASN A 110 -9.99 16.94 -5.65
C ASN A 110 -11.44 17.33 -5.95
#